data_d4f9698ecbe0067cdfbd02dae5b98838
#
_entry.id   d4f9698ecbe0067cdfbd02dae5b98838
#
_cell.length_a   1.000
_cell.length_b   1.000
_cell.length_c   1.000
_cell.angle_alpha   90.00
_cell.angle_beta   90.00
_cell.angle_gamma   90.00
#
_symmetry.space_group_name_H-M   'P 1'
#
loop_
_entity.id
_entity.type
_entity.pdbx_description
1 polymer ?
#
loop_
_entity_poly.entity_id
_entity_poly.type
_entity_poly.pdbx_seq_one_letter_code
_entity_poly.pdbx_strand_id
1 'polypeptide(L)'
;MKNIDINSVLITGASKGLGSNFAKVLANDGFRIIGVGRNKDDLKKVISELPNSQLNHDYLVLDITDENQVQEKLKNIQIYGLVNNAGIANTKLLHEETYEDINRIVNTNLIGSLNVSKAIIPNMIQNKCGRIVNIASALGHRPLSYVGAYSATKAALIQVTKSQSIELARYNIYVNAIAPGYIMTDINRHQLESEAGEMLKKKIPLRRFADINELDLLISMLLNKKNSYMTGSIISIDGGLSAGL
;
A
#
# COMPACT_ATOMS: atom_id res chain seq x y z
N MET A 1 3.00 24.81 -19.05
CA MET A 1 3.13 23.90 -17.90
C MET A 1 1.79 23.17 -17.75
N LYS A 2 1.74 21.84 -17.87
CA LYS A 2 0.52 21.10 -17.56
C LYS A 2 0.26 21.26 -16.06
N ASN A 3 -0.94 21.76 -15.69
CA ASN A 3 -1.31 21.83 -14.28
C ASN A 3 -1.22 20.44 -13.65
N ILE A 4 -0.38 20.30 -12.62
CA ILE A 4 -0.37 19.11 -11.80
C ILE A 4 -1.75 19.00 -11.18
N ASP A 5 -2.38 17.83 -11.29
CA ASP A 5 -3.51 17.52 -10.43
C ASP A 5 -2.98 17.23 -9.02
N ILE A 6 -2.65 18.34 -8.31
CA ILE A 6 -2.09 18.30 -6.95
C ILE A 6 -3.07 17.73 -5.91
N ASN A 7 -4.21 17.23 -6.37
CA ASN A 7 -5.23 16.61 -5.52
C ASN A 7 -5.53 15.16 -5.90
N SER A 8 -4.77 14.55 -6.84
CA SER A 8 -5.00 13.15 -7.20
C SER A 8 -4.06 12.20 -6.48
N VAL A 9 -4.60 11.03 -6.11
CA VAL A 9 -3.88 9.92 -5.47
C VAL A 9 -4.14 8.65 -6.25
N LEU A 10 -3.06 7.96 -6.64
CA LEU A 10 -3.11 6.64 -7.24
C LEU A 10 -2.95 5.58 -6.15
N ILE A 11 -3.84 4.59 -6.13
CA ILE A 11 -3.84 3.52 -5.13
C ILE A 11 -3.80 2.17 -5.84
N THR A 12 -2.75 1.39 -5.62
CA THR A 12 -2.68 0.02 -6.16
C THR A 12 -3.42 -0.97 -5.25
N GLY A 13 -4.05 -1.98 -5.86
CA GLY A 13 -4.90 -2.92 -5.11
C GLY A 13 -6.15 -2.27 -4.52
N ALA A 14 -6.72 -1.27 -5.23
CA ALA A 14 -7.84 -0.48 -4.76
C ALA A 14 -9.20 -1.20 -4.76
N SER A 15 -9.29 -2.40 -5.33
CA SER A 15 -10.57 -3.09 -5.55
C SER A 15 -11.18 -3.70 -4.29
N LYS A 16 -10.44 -3.85 -3.20
CA LYS A 16 -10.93 -4.46 -1.95
C LYS A 16 -10.00 -4.21 -0.76
N GLY A 17 -10.47 -4.56 0.45
CA GLY A 17 -9.69 -4.52 1.68
C GLY A 17 -9.11 -3.13 1.98
N LEU A 18 -7.84 -3.07 2.39
CA LEU A 18 -7.18 -1.81 2.75
C LEU A 18 -7.19 -0.78 1.61
N GLY A 19 -6.97 -1.23 0.36
CA GLY A 19 -6.93 -0.32 -0.78
C GLY A 19 -8.25 0.38 -1.04
N SER A 20 -9.38 -0.32 -0.94
CA SER A 20 -10.71 0.28 -1.09
C SER A 20 -11.06 1.20 0.10
N ASN A 21 -10.63 0.85 1.31
CA ASN A 21 -10.79 1.72 2.47
C ASN A 21 -9.97 3.01 2.32
N PHE A 22 -8.71 2.91 1.94
CA PHE A 22 -7.87 4.09 1.68
C PHE A 22 -8.44 4.99 0.58
N ALA A 23 -9.02 4.39 -0.47
CA ALA A 23 -9.70 5.15 -1.52
C ALA A 23 -10.86 5.97 -0.94
N LYS A 24 -11.69 5.38 -0.08
CA LYS A 24 -12.82 6.06 0.57
C LYS A 24 -12.35 7.18 1.51
N VAL A 25 -11.35 6.90 2.35
CA VAL A 25 -10.78 7.87 3.30
C VAL A 25 -10.23 9.09 2.55
N LEU A 26 -9.37 8.85 1.56
CA LEU A 26 -8.72 9.93 0.82
C LEU A 26 -9.70 10.69 -0.09
N ALA A 27 -10.76 10.05 -0.58
CA ALA A 27 -11.85 10.75 -1.27
C ALA A 27 -12.60 11.68 -0.31
N ASN A 28 -12.84 11.28 0.96
CA ASN A 28 -13.41 12.16 1.99
C ASN A 28 -12.48 13.35 2.31
N ASP A 29 -11.17 13.15 2.26
CA ASP A 29 -10.17 14.20 2.47
C ASP A 29 -10.06 15.17 1.27
N GLY A 30 -10.85 14.94 0.22
CA GLY A 30 -10.90 15.82 -0.96
C GLY A 30 -9.89 15.45 -2.04
N PHE A 31 -9.29 14.26 -2.01
CA PHE A 31 -8.44 13.79 -3.10
C PHE A 31 -9.26 13.13 -4.22
N ARG A 32 -8.90 13.43 -5.46
CA ARG A 32 -9.31 12.61 -6.60
C ARG A 32 -8.61 11.27 -6.54
N ILE A 33 -9.34 10.17 -6.62
CA ILE A 33 -8.79 8.81 -6.56
C ILE A 33 -8.63 8.23 -7.96
N ILE A 34 -7.47 7.58 -8.19
CA ILE A 34 -7.24 6.71 -9.35
C ILE A 34 -6.95 5.32 -8.80
N GLY A 35 -7.96 4.46 -8.83
CA GLY A 35 -7.84 3.08 -8.35
C GLY A 35 -7.16 2.18 -9.38
N VAL A 36 -6.17 1.39 -8.98
CA VAL A 36 -5.49 0.41 -9.84
C VAL A 36 -5.72 -1.01 -9.33
N GLY A 37 -6.06 -1.92 -10.24
CA GLY A 37 -6.27 -3.33 -9.95
C GLY A 37 -6.52 -4.14 -11.20
N ARG A 38 -6.68 -5.46 -11.05
CA ARG A 38 -6.86 -6.38 -12.19
C ARG A 38 -8.33 -6.65 -12.54
N ASN A 39 -9.22 -6.56 -11.55
CA ASN A 39 -10.64 -6.81 -11.74
C ASN A 39 -11.37 -5.50 -12.02
N LYS A 40 -11.92 -5.37 -13.24
CA LYS A 40 -12.62 -4.17 -13.69
C LYS A 40 -13.90 -3.91 -12.91
N ASP A 41 -14.67 -4.95 -12.64
CA ASP A 41 -15.99 -4.81 -12.03
C ASP A 41 -15.86 -4.41 -10.56
N ASP A 42 -14.92 -5.02 -9.82
CA ASP A 42 -14.62 -4.64 -8.44
C ASP A 42 -14.12 -3.20 -8.35
N LEU A 43 -13.23 -2.78 -9.27
CA LEU A 43 -12.74 -1.39 -9.32
C LEU A 43 -13.89 -0.43 -9.61
N LYS A 44 -14.71 -0.72 -10.62
CA LYS A 44 -15.86 0.11 -11.01
C LYS A 44 -16.81 0.28 -9.82
N LYS A 45 -17.11 -0.80 -9.11
CA LYS A 45 -17.96 -0.76 -7.92
C LYS A 45 -17.38 0.18 -6.87
N VAL A 46 -16.11 -0.03 -6.46
CA VAL A 46 -15.47 0.80 -5.44
C VAL A 46 -15.46 2.27 -5.86
N ILE A 47 -15.07 2.59 -7.08
CA ILE A 47 -14.97 3.97 -7.56
C ILE A 47 -16.36 4.65 -7.61
N SER A 48 -17.42 3.93 -7.99
CA SER A 48 -18.77 4.48 -8.04
C SER A 48 -19.37 4.77 -6.64
N GLU A 49 -18.86 4.13 -5.60
CA GLU A 49 -19.29 4.28 -4.22
C GLU A 49 -18.48 5.33 -3.44
N LEU A 50 -17.44 5.91 -4.06
CA LEU A 50 -16.61 6.93 -3.38
C LEU A 50 -17.38 8.23 -3.14
N PRO A 51 -17.18 8.85 -1.98
CA PRO A 51 -17.72 10.18 -1.70
C PRO A 51 -17.08 11.24 -2.60
N ASN A 52 -17.71 12.41 -2.68
CA ASN A 52 -17.19 13.55 -3.48
C ASN A 52 -17.04 13.23 -4.97
N SER A 53 -18.07 12.62 -5.59
CA SER A 53 -18.06 12.21 -7.01
C SER A 53 -17.72 13.35 -7.99
N GLN A 54 -17.92 14.62 -7.60
CA GLN A 54 -17.51 15.81 -8.37
C GLN A 54 -16.00 15.91 -8.59
N LEU A 55 -15.19 15.14 -7.85
CA LEU A 55 -13.73 15.03 -8.05
C LEU A 55 -13.36 14.14 -9.25
N ASN A 56 -14.33 13.51 -9.92
CA ASN A 56 -14.13 12.65 -11.07
C ASN A 56 -13.12 11.52 -10.80
N HIS A 57 -13.40 10.73 -9.76
CA HIS A 57 -12.63 9.53 -9.47
C HIS A 57 -12.58 8.60 -10.68
N ASP A 58 -11.48 7.85 -10.82
CA ASP A 58 -11.24 7.00 -11.98
C ASP A 58 -10.56 5.69 -11.58
N TYR A 59 -10.47 4.76 -12.51
CA TYR A 59 -9.75 3.52 -12.30
C TYR A 59 -8.98 3.07 -13.56
N LEU A 60 -7.93 2.30 -13.33
CA LEU A 60 -7.13 1.67 -14.38
C LEU A 60 -7.07 0.17 -14.14
N VAL A 61 -7.52 -0.59 -15.13
CA VAL A 61 -7.32 -2.05 -15.12
C VAL A 61 -5.89 -2.33 -15.55
N LEU A 62 -5.08 -2.83 -14.61
CA LEU A 62 -3.64 -2.94 -14.78
C LEU A 62 -3.09 -4.03 -13.86
N ASP A 63 -2.23 -4.89 -14.39
CA ASP A 63 -1.37 -5.75 -13.59
C ASP A 63 -0.04 -5.05 -13.33
N ILE A 64 0.24 -4.73 -12.07
CA ILE A 64 1.46 -4.02 -11.70
C ILE A 64 2.74 -4.85 -11.89
N THR A 65 2.63 -6.15 -12.11
CA THR A 65 3.77 -7.03 -12.40
C THR A 65 4.21 -6.97 -13.85
N ASP A 66 3.36 -6.46 -14.74
CA ASP A 66 3.66 -6.22 -16.16
C ASP A 66 4.28 -4.81 -16.32
N GLU A 67 5.62 -4.74 -16.39
CA GLU A 67 6.37 -3.50 -16.52
C GLU A 67 5.95 -2.70 -17.76
N ASN A 68 5.73 -3.36 -18.89
CA ASN A 68 5.35 -2.67 -20.14
C ASN A 68 3.99 -2.00 -20.02
N GLN A 69 3.01 -2.71 -19.48
CA GLN A 69 1.66 -2.20 -19.25
C GLN A 69 1.67 -1.03 -18.23
N VAL A 70 2.48 -1.15 -17.18
CA VAL A 70 2.68 -0.08 -16.19
C VAL A 70 3.26 1.16 -16.84
N GLN A 71 4.34 1.03 -17.62
CA GLN A 71 4.97 2.16 -18.30
C GLN A 71 4.01 2.82 -19.31
N GLU A 72 3.32 2.04 -20.11
CA GLU A 72 2.37 2.56 -21.09
C GLU A 72 1.25 3.40 -20.45
N LYS A 73 0.64 2.85 -19.38
CA LYS A 73 -0.54 3.46 -18.77
C LYS A 73 -0.22 4.56 -17.75
N LEU A 74 0.94 4.50 -17.06
CA LEU A 74 1.22 5.39 -15.94
C LEU A 74 2.25 6.48 -16.22
N LYS A 75 3.18 6.34 -17.18
CA LYS A 75 4.27 7.29 -17.41
C LYS A 75 3.85 8.75 -17.64
N ASN A 76 2.61 8.98 -18.10
CA ASN A 76 2.10 10.33 -18.38
C ASN A 76 1.07 10.80 -17.35
N ILE A 77 0.79 10.01 -16.31
CA ILE A 77 -0.19 10.38 -15.29
C ILE A 77 0.44 11.36 -14.31
N GLN A 78 -0.23 12.48 -14.13
CA GLN A 78 0.15 13.50 -13.16
C GLN A 78 -0.63 13.27 -11.87
N ILE A 79 0.07 12.92 -10.79
CA ILE A 79 -0.53 12.70 -9.47
C ILE A 79 0.29 13.35 -8.37
N TYR A 80 -0.36 13.69 -7.28
CA TYR A 80 0.26 14.15 -6.05
C TYR A 80 0.69 12.99 -5.14
N GLY A 81 -0.19 11.98 -4.99
CA GLY A 81 0.02 10.87 -4.06
C GLY A 81 0.08 9.51 -4.75
N LEU A 82 0.94 8.64 -4.25
CA LEU A 82 1.01 7.23 -4.62
C LEU A 82 0.89 6.36 -3.36
N VAL A 83 -0.07 5.43 -3.36
CA VAL A 83 -0.19 4.40 -2.33
C VAL A 83 0.10 3.03 -2.95
N ASN A 84 1.28 2.50 -2.70
CA ASN A 84 1.68 1.13 -3.06
C ASN A 84 1.08 0.17 -2.04
N ASN A 85 -0.15 -0.28 -2.29
CA ASN A 85 -0.89 -1.15 -1.38
C ASN A 85 -1.06 -2.58 -1.93
N ALA A 86 -1.03 -2.79 -3.23
CA ALA A 86 -1.19 -4.12 -3.80
C ALA A 86 -0.20 -5.13 -3.21
N GLY A 87 -0.70 -6.27 -2.79
CA GLY A 87 0.12 -7.33 -2.20
C GLY A 87 -0.67 -8.60 -2.01
N ILE A 88 0.06 -9.71 -1.95
CA ILE A 88 -0.46 -11.06 -1.69
C ILE A 88 0.41 -11.74 -0.64
N ALA A 89 -0.16 -12.71 0.06
CA ALA A 89 0.55 -13.59 0.97
C ALA A 89 0.23 -15.04 0.64
N ASN A 90 1.12 -15.94 1.04
CA ASN A 90 0.91 -17.37 1.08
C ASN A 90 1.21 -17.86 2.50
N THR A 91 0.58 -18.96 2.91
CA THR A 91 0.77 -19.54 4.24
C THR A 91 1.34 -20.95 4.07
N LYS A 92 2.67 -21.04 3.97
CA LYS A 92 3.45 -22.27 3.86
C LYS A 92 4.79 -22.13 4.58
N LEU A 93 5.40 -23.23 5.00
CA LEU A 93 6.79 -23.20 5.43
C LEU A 93 7.68 -22.83 4.23
N LEU A 94 8.71 -22.05 4.47
CA LEU A 94 9.53 -21.48 3.41
C LEU A 94 10.15 -22.54 2.47
N HIS A 95 10.54 -23.71 3.02
CA HIS A 95 11.09 -24.82 2.23
C HIS A 95 10.03 -25.64 1.49
N GLU A 96 8.74 -25.41 1.76
CA GLU A 96 7.60 -26.03 1.07
C GLU A 96 6.99 -25.11 0.00
N GLU A 97 7.38 -23.84 -0.02
CA GLU A 97 6.92 -22.91 -1.07
C GLU A 97 7.52 -23.31 -2.42
N THR A 98 6.70 -23.35 -3.45
CA THR A 98 7.19 -23.58 -4.81
C THR A 98 7.91 -22.33 -5.33
N TYR A 99 8.75 -22.51 -6.35
CA TYR A 99 9.41 -21.38 -7.00
C TYR A 99 8.40 -20.38 -7.60
N GLU A 100 7.29 -20.88 -8.12
CA GLU A 100 6.18 -20.09 -8.64
C GLU A 100 5.50 -19.29 -7.53
N ASP A 101 5.27 -19.85 -6.35
CA ASP A 101 4.69 -19.15 -5.20
C ASP A 101 5.59 -17.99 -4.77
N ILE A 102 6.90 -18.25 -4.61
CA ILE A 102 7.89 -17.25 -4.22
C ILE A 102 7.94 -16.11 -5.28
N ASN A 103 8.06 -16.47 -6.56
CA ASN A 103 8.11 -15.48 -7.64
C ASN A 103 6.84 -14.63 -7.70
N ARG A 104 5.67 -15.22 -7.54
CA ARG A 104 4.40 -14.49 -7.53
C ARG A 104 4.34 -13.49 -6.38
N ILE A 105 4.78 -13.87 -5.18
CA ILE A 105 4.82 -12.99 -4.01
C ILE A 105 5.83 -11.86 -4.23
N VAL A 106 7.03 -12.16 -4.67
CA VAL A 106 8.10 -11.17 -4.93
C VAL A 106 7.68 -10.21 -6.02
N ASN A 107 7.18 -10.74 -7.14
CA ASN A 107 6.75 -9.92 -8.27
C ASN A 107 5.59 -8.99 -7.91
N THR A 108 4.60 -9.47 -7.15
CA THR A 108 3.47 -8.62 -6.78
C THR A 108 3.87 -7.58 -5.71
N ASN A 109 4.48 -8.03 -4.60
CA ASN A 109 4.65 -7.18 -3.43
C ASN A 109 5.80 -6.19 -3.58
N LEU A 110 6.88 -6.59 -4.25
CA LEU A 110 8.10 -5.78 -4.38
C LEU A 110 8.24 -5.22 -5.80
N ILE A 111 8.40 -6.08 -6.80
CA ILE A 111 8.68 -5.62 -8.17
C ILE A 111 7.51 -4.78 -8.71
N GLY A 112 6.26 -5.19 -8.48
CA GLY A 112 5.09 -4.42 -8.90
C GLY A 112 5.03 -3.02 -8.27
N SER A 113 5.36 -2.90 -6.98
CA SER A 113 5.46 -1.60 -6.30
C SER A 113 6.59 -0.74 -6.88
N LEU A 114 7.72 -1.35 -7.24
CA LEU A 114 8.84 -0.66 -7.89
C LEU A 114 8.48 -0.23 -9.32
N ASN A 115 7.81 -1.06 -10.10
CA ASN A 115 7.35 -0.72 -11.45
C ASN A 115 6.45 0.53 -11.44
N VAL A 116 5.45 0.55 -10.54
CA VAL A 116 4.56 1.71 -10.40
C VAL A 116 5.33 2.94 -9.96
N SER A 117 6.19 2.82 -8.96
CA SER A 117 7.03 3.93 -8.48
C SER A 117 7.94 4.47 -9.60
N LYS A 118 8.59 3.60 -10.36
CA LYS A 118 9.46 3.94 -11.50
C LYS A 118 8.72 4.72 -12.59
N ALA A 119 7.45 4.38 -12.85
CA ALA A 119 6.64 5.08 -13.85
C ALA A 119 6.16 6.46 -13.37
N ILE A 120 5.90 6.63 -12.08
CA ILE A 120 5.29 7.84 -11.51
C ILE A 120 6.33 8.87 -11.04
N ILE A 121 7.42 8.43 -10.43
CA ILE A 121 8.43 9.31 -9.81
C ILE A 121 8.99 10.38 -10.78
N PRO A 122 9.26 10.11 -12.07
CA PRO A 122 9.76 11.13 -12.99
C PRO A 122 8.85 12.36 -13.07
N ASN A 123 7.52 12.16 -13.08
CA ASN A 123 6.56 13.25 -13.09
C ASN A 123 6.55 14.02 -11.75
N MET A 124 6.65 13.33 -10.62
CA MET A 124 6.77 13.97 -9.32
C MET A 124 8.07 14.81 -9.21
N ILE A 125 9.19 14.31 -9.75
CA ILE A 125 10.47 15.04 -9.80
C ILE A 125 10.36 16.31 -10.63
N GLN A 126 9.77 16.21 -11.82
CA GLN A 126 9.54 17.36 -12.70
C GLN A 126 8.70 18.45 -12.01
N ASN A 127 7.74 18.02 -11.23
CA ASN A 127 6.80 18.89 -10.53
C ASN A 127 7.30 19.34 -9.15
N LYS A 128 8.40 18.77 -8.66
CA LYS A 128 8.96 19.02 -7.33
C LYS A 128 7.92 18.89 -6.21
N CYS A 129 7.06 17.89 -6.33
CA CYS A 129 5.97 17.65 -5.39
C CYS A 129 5.52 16.20 -5.44
N GLY A 130 5.39 15.55 -4.27
CA GLY A 130 4.84 14.19 -4.21
C GLY A 130 4.79 13.61 -2.79
N ARG A 131 3.91 12.63 -2.63
CA ARG A 131 3.81 11.79 -1.43
C ARG A 131 3.71 10.33 -1.86
N ILE A 132 4.57 9.50 -1.32
CA ILE A 132 4.55 8.04 -1.58
C ILE A 132 4.36 7.34 -0.24
N VAL A 133 3.36 6.49 -0.16
CA VAL A 133 3.09 5.62 0.99
C VAL A 133 3.17 4.18 0.55
N ASN A 134 4.14 3.45 1.09
CA ASN A 134 4.30 2.02 0.86
C ASN A 134 3.60 1.23 1.98
N ILE A 135 2.70 0.31 1.64
CA ILE A 135 2.07 -0.56 2.63
C ILE A 135 2.96 -1.78 2.86
N ALA A 136 3.79 -1.65 3.90
CA ALA A 136 4.66 -2.72 4.37
C ALA A 136 3.88 -3.74 5.24
N SER A 137 4.43 -4.18 6.34
CA SER A 137 3.80 -5.03 7.36
C SER A 137 4.66 -5.05 8.63
N ALA A 138 4.06 -5.26 9.79
CA ALA A 138 4.77 -5.63 11.02
C ALA A 138 5.67 -6.86 10.81
N LEU A 139 5.26 -7.76 9.91
CA LEU A 139 6.05 -8.95 9.53
C LEU A 139 7.30 -8.62 8.71
N GLY A 140 7.44 -7.39 8.20
CA GLY A 140 8.69 -6.91 7.62
C GLY A 140 9.73 -6.52 8.67
N HIS A 141 9.32 -6.27 9.92
CA HIS A 141 10.21 -6.06 11.07
C HIS A 141 10.50 -7.36 11.80
N ARG A 142 9.47 -8.17 12.01
CA ARG A 142 9.54 -9.40 12.78
C ARG A 142 8.79 -10.52 12.07
N PRO A 143 9.51 -11.49 11.49
CA PRO A 143 8.88 -12.57 10.74
C PRO A 143 8.14 -13.53 11.66
N LEU A 144 7.17 -14.24 11.09
CA LEU A 144 6.54 -15.40 11.70
C LEU A 144 6.73 -16.61 10.79
N SER A 145 6.59 -17.81 11.37
CA SER A 145 6.55 -19.04 10.60
C SER A 145 5.41 -19.01 9.56
N TYR A 146 5.55 -19.76 8.48
CA TYR A 146 4.59 -19.92 7.39
C TYR A 146 4.38 -18.70 6.46
N VAL A 147 5.09 -17.59 6.66
CA VAL A 147 4.96 -16.38 5.84
C VAL A 147 6.34 -15.80 5.48
N GLY A 148 7.32 -16.67 5.26
CA GLY A 148 8.72 -16.28 5.06
C GLY A 148 8.94 -15.39 3.83
N ALA A 149 8.49 -15.83 2.65
CA ALA A 149 8.64 -15.05 1.42
C ALA A 149 7.87 -13.72 1.48
N TYR A 150 6.65 -13.71 2.04
CA TYR A 150 5.90 -12.48 2.28
C TYR A 150 6.67 -11.52 3.18
N SER A 151 7.17 -11.98 4.34
CA SER A 151 7.92 -11.16 5.29
C SER A 151 9.17 -10.57 4.65
N ALA A 152 9.90 -11.35 3.84
CA ALA A 152 11.06 -10.88 3.10
C ALA A 152 10.71 -9.73 2.13
N THR A 153 9.58 -9.83 1.39
CA THR A 153 9.15 -8.76 0.49
C THR A 153 8.77 -7.49 1.25
N LYS A 154 8.14 -7.62 2.42
CA LYS A 154 7.76 -6.47 3.25
C LYS A 154 8.96 -5.82 3.94
N ALA A 155 9.98 -6.59 4.33
CA ALA A 155 11.28 -6.08 4.78
C ALA A 155 12.01 -5.32 3.66
N ALA A 156 12.02 -5.88 2.44
CA ALA A 156 12.58 -5.19 1.27
C ALA A 156 11.86 -3.86 1.00
N LEU A 157 10.53 -3.82 1.09
CA LEU A 157 9.75 -2.60 0.87
C LEU A 157 10.02 -1.52 1.95
N ILE A 158 10.27 -1.93 3.19
CA ILE A 158 10.76 -1.04 4.26
C ILE A 158 12.09 -0.41 3.86
N GLN A 159 13.04 -1.19 3.34
CA GLN A 159 14.33 -0.66 2.94
C GLN A 159 14.24 0.22 1.67
N VAL A 160 13.40 -0.16 0.69
CA VAL A 160 13.08 0.67 -0.48
C VAL A 160 12.52 2.03 -0.06
N THR A 161 11.62 2.06 0.92
CA THR A 161 11.06 3.32 1.46
C THR A 161 12.15 4.26 1.96
N LYS A 162 13.10 3.75 2.73
CA LYS A 162 14.24 4.54 3.24
C LYS A 162 15.15 5.04 2.10
N SER A 163 15.48 4.18 1.15
CA SER A 163 16.31 4.55 -0.01
C SER A 163 15.65 5.66 -0.84
N GLN A 164 14.39 5.46 -1.23
CA GLN A 164 13.64 6.45 -2.00
C GLN A 164 13.47 7.77 -1.24
N SER A 165 13.33 7.74 0.08
CA SER A 165 13.20 8.96 0.89
C SER A 165 14.46 9.83 0.81
N ILE A 166 15.64 9.23 0.81
CA ILE A 166 16.92 9.93 0.68
C ILE A 166 17.08 10.51 -0.73
N GLU A 167 16.79 9.70 -1.75
CA GLU A 167 16.97 10.07 -3.16
C GLU A 167 16.03 11.21 -3.59
N LEU A 168 14.80 11.21 -3.06
CA LEU A 168 13.70 12.05 -3.53
C LEU A 168 13.45 13.31 -2.69
N ALA A 169 14.02 13.41 -1.49
CA ALA A 169 13.82 14.55 -0.58
C ALA A 169 14.15 15.90 -1.23
N ARG A 170 15.23 15.98 -1.99
CA ARG A 170 15.65 17.20 -2.72
C ARG A 170 14.63 17.69 -3.75
N TYR A 171 13.69 16.84 -4.13
CA TYR A 171 12.60 17.17 -5.06
C TYR A 171 11.27 17.43 -4.36
N ASN A 172 11.28 17.61 -3.03
CA ASN A 172 10.07 17.80 -2.22
C ASN A 172 9.07 16.63 -2.35
N ILE A 173 9.60 15.41 -2.48
CA ILE A 173 8.86 14.15 -2.51
C ILE A 173 9.15 13.42 -1.20
N TYR A 174 8.11 13.11 -0.45
CA TYR A 174 8.21 12.43 0.84
C TYR A 174 7.74 11.00 0.71
N VAL A 175 8.57 10.06 1.17
CA VAL A 175 8.32 8.63 1.06
C VAL A 175 8.29 8.01 2.44
N ASN A 176 7.16 7.42 2.82
CA ASN A 176 6.99 6.77 4.11
C ASN A 176 6.32 5.39 3.92
N ALA A 177 6.37 4.57 4.95
CA ALA A 177 5.66 3.30 4.97
C ALA A 177 4.75 3.18 6.19
N ILE A 178 3.60 2.54 5.98
CA ILE A 178 2.78 1.99 7.04
C ILE A 178 3.14 0.50 7.16
N ALA A 179 3.36 0.04 8.37
CA ALA A 179 3.61 -1.36 8.71
C ALA A 179 2.46 -1.90 9.58
N PRO A 180 1.33 -2.32 8.97
CA PRO A 180 0.19 -2.84 9.71
C PRO A 180 0.50 -4.18 10.36
N GLY A 181 -0.14 -4.44 11.50
CA GLY A 181 -0.30 -5.76 12.07
C GLY A 181 -1.42 -6.54 11.38
N TYR A 182 -2.14 -7.33 12.16
CA TYR A 182 -3.31 -8.06 11.67
C TYR A 182 -4.54 -7.15 11.68
N ILE A 183 -5.02 -6.83 10.49
CA ILE A 183 -6.21 -6.00 10.26
C ILE A 183 -7.36 -6.89 9.82
N MET A 184 -8.50 -6.79 10.49
CA MET A 184 -9.70 -7.50 10.10
C MET A 184 -10.27 -6.92 8.81
N THR A 185 -10.42 -7.75 7.81
CA THR A 185 -11.04 -7.40 6.52
C THR A 185 -11.96 -8.55 6.09
N ASP A 186 -12.88 -8.29 5.18
CA ASP A 186 -13.77 -9.35 4.67
C ASP A 186 -12.99 -10.50 4.01
N ILE A 187 -11.79 -10.21 3.50
CA ILE A 187 -10.94 -11.21 2.82
C ILE A 187 -10.37 -12.24 3.80
N ASN A 188 -10.02 -11.83 5.02
CA ASN A 188 -9.31 -12.66 6.00
C ASN A 188 -10.12 -12.96 7.26
N ARG A 189 -11.38 -12.48 7.34
CA ARG A 189 -12.25 -12.63 8.51
C ARG A 189 -12.34 -14.08 8.96
N HIS A 190 -12.71 -14.99 8.05
CA HIS A 190 -12.86 -16.41 8.38
C HIS A 190 -11.56 -17.02 8.94
N GLN A 191 -10.41 -16.64 8.41
CA GLN A 191 -9.11 -17.12 8.89
C GLN A 191 -8.78 -16.55 10.28
N LEU A 192 -9.04 -15.26 10.49
CA LEU A 192 -8.74 -14.60 11.77
C LEU A 192 -9.71 -14.97 12.90
N GLU A 193 -10.92 -15.38 12.58
CA GLU A 193 -11.92 -15.88 13.53
C GLU A 193 -11.77 -17.39 13.83
N SER A 194 -10.79 -18.07 13.22
CA SER A 194 -10.48 -19.48 13.49
C SER A 194 -9.68 -19.66 14.79
N GLU A 195 -9.52 -20.90 15.23
CA GLU A 195 -8.69 -21.26 16.37
C GLU A 195 -7.23 -20.78 16.20
N ALA A 196 -6.69 -20.87 14.98
CA ALA A 196 -5.36 -20.32 14.65
C ALA A 196 -5.32 -18.82 14.82
N GLY A 197 -6.40 -18.09 14.47
CA GLY A 197 -6.53 -16.66 14.72
C GLY A 197 -6.53 -16.32 16.20
N GLU A 198 -7.20 -17.09 17.04
CA GLU A 198 -7.18 -16.89 18.50
C GLU A 198 -5.75 -17.07 19.07
N MET A 199 -4.98 -18.01 18.55
CA MET A 199 -3.57 -18.16 18.93
C MET A 199 -2.70 -16.96 18.46
N LEU A 200 -3.01 -16.39 17.29
CA LEU A 200 -2.35 -15.16 16.82
C LEU A 200 -2.68 -13.96 17.71
N LYS A 201 -3.92 -13.79 18.15
CA LYS A 201 -4.31 -12.72 19.09
C LYS A 201 -3.47 -12.74 20.36
N LYS A 202 -3.13 -13.95 20.88
CA LYS A 202 -2.27 -14.11 22.06
C LYS A 202 -0.86 -13.56 21.87
N LYS A 203 -0.39 -13.40 20.62
CA LYS A 203 0.92 -12.81 20.30
C LYS A 203 0.87 -11.28 20.20
N ILE A 204 -0.31 -10.71 20.08
CA ILE A 204 -0.50 -9.25 19.99
C ILE A 204 -0.66 -8.71 21.42
N PRO A 205 0.15 -7.75 21.88
CA PRO A 205 -0.02 -7.14 23.21
C PRO A 205 -1.42 -6.61 23.49
N LEU A 206 -2.07 -5.94 22.53
CA LEU A 206 -3.45 -5.46 22.66
C LEU A 206 -4.52 -6.56 22.60
N ARG A 207 -4.14 -7.84 22.39
CA ARG A 207 -5.03 -9.03 22.41
C ARG A 207 -6.23 -8.96 21.49
N ARG A 208 -6.14 -8.20 20.40
CA ARG A 208 -7.15 -8.10 19.36
C ARG A 208 -6.51 -7.87 18.00
N PHE A 209 -7.27 -8.09 16.95
CA PHE A 209 -6.97 -7.58 15.62
C PHE A 209 -7.45 -6.13 15.53
N ALA A 210 -6.84 -5.36 14.65
CA ALA A 210 -7.30 -4.01 14.40
C ALA A 210 -8.47 -4.01 13.40
N ASP A 211 -9.35 -3.03 13.55
CA ASP A 211 -10.34 -2.71 12.54
C ASP A 211 -9.68 -1.92 11.41
N ILE A 212 -10.27 -2.02 10.21
CA ILE A 212 -9.71 -1.41 9.01
C ILE A 212 -9.59 0.12 9.11
N ASN A 213 -10.52 0.76 9.80
CA ASN A 213 -10.57 2.20 10.02
C ASN A 213 -9.50 2.73 11.00
N GLU A 214 -8.81 1.86 11.72
CA GLU A 214 -7.74 2.29 12.61
C GLU A 214 -6.48 2.80 11.85
N LEU A 215 -6.43 2.58 10.51
CA LEU A 215 -5.39 3.12 9.65
C LEU A 215 -5.78 4.45 8.99
N ASP A 216 -7.03 4.89 9.12
CA ASP A 216 -7.57 6.03 8.38
C ASP A 216 -6.84 7.34 8.69
N LEU A 217 -6.65 7.63 9.98
CA LEU A 217 -5.94 8.83 10.41
C LEU A 217 -4.49 8.85 9.89
N LEU A 218 -3.85 7.68 9.86
CA LEU A 218 -2.45 7.59 9.45
C LEU A 218 -2.28 7.81 7.94
N ILE A 219 -3.12 7.20 7.10
CA ILE A 219 -3.05 7.41 5.65
C ILE A 219 -3.38 8.86 5.29
N SER A 220 -4.39 9.46 5.93
CA SER A 220 -4.74 10.88 5.78
C SER A 220 -3.56 11.79 6.17
N MET A 221 -2.92 11.53 7.31
CA MET A 221 -1.77 12.32 7.77
C MET A 221 -0.59 12.24 6.80
N LEU A 222 -0.25 11.03 6.30
CA LEU A 222 0.90 10.84 5.43
C LEU A 222 0.73 11.50 4.06
N LEU A 223 -0.50 11.61 3.55
CA LEU A 223 -0.80 12.28 2.29
C LEU A 223 -1.19 13.76 2.47
N ASN A 224 -1.32 14.25 3.71
CA ASN A 224 -1.65 15.64 3.95
C ASN A 224 -0.53 16.58 3.49
N LYS A 225 -0.88 17.65 2.79
CA LYS A 225 0.07 18.65 2.29
C LYS A 225 0.84 19.36 3.41
N LYS A 226 0.24 19.47 4.60
CA LYS A 226 0.89 20.05 5.78
C LYS A 226 1.97 19.17 6.40
N ASN A 227 1.96 17.87 6.08
CA ASN A 227 3.05 16.96 6.48
C ASN A 227 4.26 17.18 5.56
N SER A 228 5.15 18.07 5.97
CA SER A 228 6.27 18.54 5.14
C SER A 228 7.65 18.26 5.74
N TYR A 229 7.73 17.43 6.80
CA TYR A 229 9.02 17.11 7.44
C TYR A 229 9.19 15.61 7.75
N MET A 230 8.18 14.78 7.42
CA MET A 230 8.24 13.33 7.65
C MET A 230 8.55 12.61 6.33
N THR A 231 9.76 12.03 6.25
CA THR A 231 10.17 11.16 5.14
C THR A 231 11.08 10.06 5.67
N GLY A 232 11.06 8.88 5.04
CA GLY A 232 11.81 7.70 5.47
C GLY A 232 11.25 6.97 6.71
N SER A 233 10.11 7.43 7.24
CA SER A 233 9.50 6.84 8.43
C SER A 233 8.79 5.53 8.09
N ILE A 234 8.97 4.55 8.97
CA ILE A 234 8.26 3.27 8.95
C ILE A 234 7.38 3.21 10.19
N ILE A 235 6.07 3.37 10.00
CA ILE A 235 5.15 3.55 11.11
C ILE A 235 4.38 2.25 11.34
N SER A 236 4.69 1.58 12.46
CA SER A 236 3.98 0.38 12.89
C SER A 236 2.63 0.74 13.49
N ILE A 237 1.58 0.06 13.05
CA ILE A 237 0.24 0.10 13.62
C ILE A 237 -0.24 -1.35 13.75
N ASP A 238 0.21 -2.02 14.80
CA ASP A 238 0.21 -3.48 14.93
C ASP A 238 -0.17 -4.00 16.31
N GLY A 239 -0.69 -3.14 17.16
CA GLY A 239 -1.08 -3.49 18.54
C GLY A 239 0.08 -3.94 19.42
N GLY A 240 1.32 -3.55 19.05
CA GLY A 240 2.55 -3.90 19.76
C GLY A 240 3.19 -5.21 19.29
N LEU A 241 2.69 -5.84 18.21
CA LEU A 241 3.18 -7.14 17.70
C LEU A 241 4.68 -7.12 17.40
N SER A 242 5.19 -6.07 16.79
CA SER A 242 6.61 -5.96 16.43
C SER A 242 7.50 -5.46 17.58
N ALA A 243 6.94 -4.87 18.63
CA ALA A 243 7.66 -4.37 19.80
C ALA A 243 7.91 -5.46 20.86
N GLY A 244 7.11 -6.52 20.88
CA GLY A 244 7.24 -7.63 21.82
C GLY A 244 8.44 -8.55 21.52
N LEU A 245 8.95 -9.24 22.54
CA LEU A 245 10.02 -10.25 22.46
C LEU A 245 9.56 -11.52 21.75
#